data_2621fe907e127b9659447515ee0558dd
#
_entry.id   2621fe907e127b9659447515ee0558dd
#
_cell.length_a   1.000
_cell.length_b   1.000
_cell.length_c   1.000
_cell.angle_alpha   90.00
_cell.angle_beta   90.00
_cell.angle_gamma   90.00
#
_symmetry.space_group_name_H-M   'P 1'
#
loop_
_entity.id
_entity.type
_entity.pdbx_description
1 polymer ?
#
loop_
_entity_poly.entity_id
_entity_poly.type
_entity_poly.pdbx_seq_one_letter_code
_entity_poly.pdbx_strand_id
1 'polypeptide(L)'
;MKQTFVLLLTLMLILTASFAVAQLGEPVQDFTVVNENGTLTALSGLLQTKKAVLLHFFAGWLDEDYSDLPAVQAAYAQYGEDIGFIVVSVEEQETVQSLAAARAQNELTDLPLSLGGLSAFGQFGSAYIPLTVVVNADGTSGFEFDGVLGAEALERVLAVFVRTDGPLAMETVPQEAK
;
A
#
# COMPACT_ATOMS: atom_id res chain seq x y z
N MET A 1 -45.60 20.38 -13.82
CA MET A 1 -44.28 20.99 -13.65
C MET A 1 -43.64 20.80 -12.25
N LYS A 2 -44.40 20.90 -11.14
CA LYS A 2 -43.79 20.69 -9.79
C LYS A 2 -43.40 19.25 -9.50
N GLN A 3 -44.11 18.23 -10.00
CA GLN A 3 -43.80 16.81 -9.77
C GLN A 3 -42.61 16.33 -10.58
N THR A 4 -42.40 16.85 -11.79
CA THR A 4 -41.19 16.52 -12.61
C THR A 4 -39.93 17.12 -12.04
N PHE A 5 -40.03 18.27 -11.37
CA PHE A 5 -38.88 18.91 -10.74
C PHE A 5 -38.42 18.16 -9.47
N VAL A 6 -39.32 17.59 -8.71
CA VAL A 6 -39.05 16.78 -7.51
C VAL A 6 -38.39 15.45 -7.91
N LEU A 7 -38.86 14.83 -9.02
CA LEU A 7 -38.23 13.58 -9.52
C LEU A 7 -36.82 13.79 -10.07
N LEU A 8 -36.54 14.95 -10.69
CA LEU A 8 -35.20 15.30 -11.14
C LEU A 8 -34.24 15.60 -9.98
N LEU A 9 -34.76 16.24 -8.91
CA LEU A 9 -33.97 16.55 -7.72
C LEU A 9 -33.63 15.29 -6.92
N THR A 10 -34.53 14.30 -6.83
CA THR A 10 -34.29 13.01 -6.19
C THR A 10 -33.33 12.13 -7.01
N LEU A 11 -33.36 12.20 -8.34
CA LEU A 11 -32.45 11.47 -9.21
C LEU A 11 -31.01 12.05 -9.15
N MET A 12 -30.88 13.36 -8.93
CA MET A 12 -29.57 14.02 -8.80
C MET A 12 -28.90 13.73 -7.44
N LEU A 13 -29.68 13.34 -6.43
CA LEU A 13 -29.14 13.01 -5.10
C LEU A 13 -28.57 11.58 -4.99
N ILE A 14 -28.84 10.73 -5.98
CA ILE A 14 -28.41 9.31 -5.97
C ILE A 14 -27.06 9.13 -6.69
N LEU A 15 -26.53 10.16 -7.35
CA LEU A 15 -25.27 10.08 -8.11
C LEU A 15 -24.06 10.63 -7.36
N THR A 16 -24.09 10.67 -6.04
CA THR A 16 -22.86 10.81 -5.28
C THR A 16 -22.19 9.43 -5.22
N ALA A 17 -21.38 9.12 -6.22
CA ALA A 17 -20.40 8.05 -6.10
C ALA A 17 -19.53 8.40 -4.89
N SER A 18 -19.80 7.78 -3.74
CA SER A 18 -18.91 7.82 -2.60
C SER A 18 -17.65 7.09 -3.06
N PHE A 19 -16.60 7.84 -3.40
CA PHE A 19 -15.28 7.29 -3.42
C PHE A 19 -14.97 6.96 -1.96
N ALA A 20 -15.11 5.70 -1.60
CA ALA A 20 -14.67 5.22 -0.31
C ALA A 20 -13.14 5.29 -0.34
N VAL A 21 -12.59 6.25 0.39
CA VAL A 21 -11.18 6.29 0.73
C VAL A 21 -10.98 5.22 1.79
N ALA A 22 -10.04 4.31 1.59
CA ALA A 22 -9.73 3.32 2.60
C ALA A 22 -9.22 4.05 3.85
N GLN A 23 -9.87 3.79 4.97
CA GLN A 23 -9.49 4.29 6.29
C GLN A 23 -9.11 3.11 7.17
N LEU A 24 -8.45 3.37 8.29
CA LEU A 24 -8.12 2.30 9.23
C LEU A 24 -9.35 1.48 9.63
N GLY A 25 -9.26 0.17 9.47
CA GLY A 25 -10.36 -0.77 9.71
C GLY A 25 -11.31 -0.97 8.53
N GLU A 26 -11.18 -0.22 7.43
CA GLU A 26 -12.01 -0.40 6.24
C GLU A 26 -11.43 -1.44 5.29
N PRO A 27 -12.28 -2.15 4.52
CA PRO A 27 -11.82 -3.13 3.54
C PRO A 27 -10.98 -2.51 2.43
N VAL A 28 -9.83 -3.11 2.15
CA VAL A 28 -8.99 -2.79 0.99
C VAL A 28 -9.48 -3.61 -0.21
N GLN A 29 -9.76 -2.94 -1.33
CA GLN A 29 -10.16 -3.64 -2.55
C GLN A 29 -9.01 -4.48 -3.09
N ASP A 30 -9.31 -5.69 -3.56
CA ASP A 30 -8.31 -6.57 -4.16
C ASP A 30 -7.73 -5.97 -5.46
N PHE A 31 -6.44 -6.18 -5.64
CA PHE A 31 -5.73 -5.76 -6.84
C PHE A 31 -4.59 -6.71 -7.16
N THR A 32 -4.08 -6.62 -8.38
CA THR A 32 -2.95 -7.42 -8.85
C THR A 32 -1.87 -6.50 -9.41
N VAL A 33 -0.63 -6.81 -9.07
CA VAL A 33 0.56 -6.11 -9.59
C VAL A 33 1.40 -7.05 -10.46
N VAL A 34 2.23 -6.47 -11.31
CA VAL A 34 3.19 -7.20 -12.15
C VAL A 34 4.58 -7.05 -11.53
N ASN A 35 5.15 -8.15 -11.06
CA ASN A 35 6.50 -8.15 -10.52
C ASN A 35 7.53 -7.94 -11.65
N GLU A 36 8.73 -7.47 -11.30
CA GLU A 36 9.83 -7.23 -12.24
C GLU A 36 10.24 -8.49 -13.05
N ASN A 37 9.97 -9.70 -12.53
CA ASN A 37 10.21 -10.96 -13.22
C ASN A 37 9.03 -11.39 -14.14
N GLY A 38 7.99 -10.55 -14.27
CA GLY A 38 6.80 -10.81 -15.09
C GLY A 38 5.74 -11.68 -14.41
N THR A 39 5.94 -12.14 -13.18
CA THR A 39 4.89 -12.86 -12.44
C THR A 39 3.84 -11.90 -11.89
N LEU A 40 2.64 -12.42 -11.63
CA LEU A 40 1.55 -11.64 -11.04
C LEU A 40 1.43 -11.93 -9.55
N THR A 41 1.24 -10.88 -8.75
CA THR A 41 0.92 -10.98 -7.33
C THR A 41 -0.40 -10.28 -7.05
N ALA A 42 -1.37 -11.02 -6.52
CA ALA A 42 -2.65 -10.49 -6.05
C ALA A 42 -2.62 -10.30 -4.53
N LEU A 43 -3.19 -9.20 -4.02
CA LEU A 43 -3.33 -8.97 -2.58
C LEU A 43 -4.07 -10.13 -1.92
N SER A 44 -5.22 -10.53 -2.46
CA SER A 44 -6.03 -11.65 -1.95
C SER A 44 -5.26 -12.98 -1.88
N GLY A 45 -4.33 -13.22 -2.82
CA GLY A 45 -3.49 -14.43 -2.81
C GLY A 45 -2.51 -14.45 -1.62
N LEU A 46 -1.94 -13.30 -1.28
CA LEU A 46 -1.05 -13.19 -0.10
C LEU A 46 -1.84 -13.30 1.21
N LEU A 47 -3.02 -12.67 1.30
CA LEU A 47 -3.87 -12.70 2.49
C LEU A 47 -4.34 -14.12 2.88
N GLN A 48 -4.37 -15.07 1.92
CA GLN A 48 -4.72 -16.47 2.22
C GLN A 48 -3.61 -17.22 2.97
N THR A 49 -2.38 -16.76 2.91
CA THR A 49 -1.21 -17.49 3.39
C THR A 49 -0.38 -16.72 4.41
N LYS A 50 -0.61 -15.43 4.54
CA LYS A 50 0.15 -14.51 5.40
C LYS A 50 -0.72 -13.94 6.51
N LYS A 51 -0.11 -13.58 7.63
CA LYS A 51 -0.79 -12.94 8.78
C LYS A 51 -1.24 -11.52 8.47
N ALA A 52 -0.51 -10.83 7.60
CA ALA A 52 -0.82 -9.51 7.07
C ALA A 52 -0.07 -9.30 5.76
N VAL A 53 -0.37 -8.22 5.04
CA VAL A 53 0.37 -7.80 3.85
C VAL A 53 0.80 -6.35 3.99
N LEU A 54 2.10 -6.10 3.87
CA LEU A 54 2.65 -4.76 3.73
C LEU A 54 2.55 -4.33 2.28
N LEU A 55 1.89 -3.20 2.07
CA LEU A 55 1.88 -2.46 0.81
C LEU A 55 2.82 -1.27 0.97
N HIS A 56 3.76 -1.12 0.05
CA HIS A 56 4.64 0.04 0.01
C HIS A 56 4.59 0.65 -1.39
N PHE A 57 4.03 1.85 -1.47
CA PHE A 57 3.88 2.60 -2.71
C PHE A 57 5.01 3.62 -2.84
N PHE A 58 5.71 3.59 -3.96
CA PHE A 58 6.81 4.50 -4.26
C PHE A 58 6.75 5.03 -5.70
N ALA A 59 7.56 6.03 -6.02
CA ALA A 59 7.72 6.55 -7.39
C ALA A 59 9.19 6.77 -7.71
N GLY A 60 9.63 6.26 -8.86
CA GLY A 60 11.03 6.26 -9.25
C GLY A 60 11.62 7.61 -9.67
N TRP A 61 10.80 8.64 -9.84
CA TRP A 61 11.23 9.98 -10.26
C TRP A 61 11.61 10.90 -9.09
N LEU A 62 11.31 10.51 -7.86
CA LEU A 62 11.77 11.20 -6.67
C LEU A 62 12.97 10.44 -6.09
N ASP A 63 14.17 11.00 -6.17
CA ASP A 63 15.38 10.39 -5.61
C ASP A 63 15.25 10.08 -4.11
N GLU A 64 14.41 10.86 -3.40
CA GLU A 64 14.13 10.69 -1.97
C GLU A 64 13.20 9.50 -1.69
N ASP A 65 12.36 9.09 -2.63
CA ASP A 65 11.36 8.02 -2.46
C ASP A 65 11.97 6.62 -2.40
N TYR A 66 13.21 6.48 -2.84
CA TYR A 66 13.95 5.23 -2.67
C TYR A 66 14.66 5.12 -1.32
N SER A 67 14.67 6.17 -0.51
CA SER A 67 15.48 6.25 0.70
C SER A 67 15.05 5.25 1.78
N ASP A 68 13.82 4.75 1.74
CA ASP A 68 13.30 3.76 2.67
C ASP A 68 13.25 2.33 2.12
N LEU A 69 13.49 2.11 0.83
CA LEU A 69 13.54 0.76 0.26
C LEU A 69 14.55 -0.16 0.96
N PRO A 70 15.74 0.28 1.39
CA PRO A 70 16.64 -0.54 2.21
C PRO A 70 16.01 -0.96 3.54
N ALA A 71 15.19 -0.10 4.18
CA ALA A 71 14.46 -0.44 5.39
C ALA A 71 13.37 -1.48 5.12
N VAL A 72 12.64 -1.34 4.00
CA VAL A 72 11.64 -2.31 3.54
C VAL A 72 12.30 -3.64 3.19
N GLN A 73 13.48 -3.63 2.57
CA GLN A 73 14.30 -4.83 2.31
C GLN A 73 14.68 -5.56 3.60
N ALA A 74 15.13 -4.84 4.61
CA ALA A 74 15.48 -5.41 5.91
C ALA A 74 14.24 -6.04 6.58
N ALA A 75 13.11 -5.35 6.53
CA ALA A 75 11.83 -5.86 7.03
C ALA A 75 11.37 -7.12 6.26
N TYR A 76 11.54 -7.14 4.93
CA TYR A 76 11.24 -8.31 4.11
C TYR A 76 12.09 -9.52 4.51
N ALA A 77 13.39 -9.33 4.71
CA ALA A 77 14.30 -10.41 5.14
C ALA A 77 13.91 -10.98 6.51
N GLN A 78 13.37 -10.16 7.41
CA GLN A 78 13.01 -10.57 8.77
C GLN A 78 11.59 -11.16 8.86
N TYR A 79 10.63 -10.58 8.16
CA TYR A 79 9.20 -10.87 8.32
C TYR A 79 8.54 -11.54 7.12
N GLY A 80 9.24 -11.71 5.99
CA GLY A 80 8.64 -12.20 4.73
C GLY A 80 8.06 -13.62 4.81
N GLU A 81 8.39 -14.41 5.85
CA GLU A 81 7.73 -15.70 6.10
C GLU A 81 6.31 -15.50 6.62
N ASP A 82 6.08 -14.53 7.52
CA ASP A 82 4.79 -14.26 8.15
C ASP A 82 3.97 -13.18 7.43
N ILE A 83 4.63 -12.14 6.92
CA ILE A 83 4.04 -10.97 6.27
C ILE A 83 4.25 -11.05 4.76
N GLY A 84 3.19 -10.84 3.97
CA GLY A 84 3.30 -10.63 2.54
C GLY A 84 3.83 -9.23 2.23
N PHE A 85 4.53 -9.07 1.11
CA PHE A 85 5.04 -7.77 0.68
C PHE A 85 4.63 -7.49 -0.75
N ILE A 86 4.05 -6.32 -0.99
CA ILE A 86 3.81 -5.72 -2.29
C ILE A 86 4.48 -4.35 -2.28
N VAL A 87 5.64 -4.25 -2.92
CA VAL A 87 6.39 -3.01 -3.07
C VAL A 87 6.25 -2.56 -4.51
N VAL A 88 5.46 -1.52 -4.73
CA VAL A 88 4.91 -1.22 -6.05
C VAL A 88 5.09 0.24 -6.43
N SER A 89 5.58 0.46 -7.65
CA SER A 89 5.62 1.80 -8.23
C SER A 89 4.23 2.27 -8.64
N VAL A 90 3.91 3.53 -8.32
CA VAL A 90 2.69 4.21 -8.77
C VAL A 90 2.88 4.95 -10.09
N GLU A 91 4.07 4.92 -10.65
CA GLU A 91 4.37 5.59 -11.91
C GLU A 91 3.87 4.77 -13.10
N GLU A 92 3.01 5.38 -13.95
CA GLU A 92 2.45 4.71 -15.13
C GLU A 92 3.50 4.37 -16.19
N GLN A 93 4.60 5.14 -16.23
CA GLN A 93 5.68 4.94 -17.21
C GLN A 93 6.83 4.10 -16.65
N GLU A 94 6.71 3.59 -15.43
CA GLU A 94 7.70 2.71 -14.83
C GLU A 94 7.86 1.43 -15.67
N THR A 95 9.08 0.97 -15.78
CA THR A 95 9.45 -0.22 -16.56
C THR A 95 10.23 -1.20 -15.70
N VAL A 96 10.30 -2.46 -16.13
CA VAL A 96 11.17 -3.46 -15.51
C VAL A 96 12.63 -2.99 -15.48
N GLN A 97 13.07 -2.23 -16.49
CA GLN A 97 14.44 -1.72 -16.55
C GLN A 97 14.70 -0.63 -15.51
N SER A 98 13.74 0.28 -15.29
CA SER A 98 13.88 1.30 -14.24
C SER A 98 13.80 0.69 -12.85
N LEU A 99 12.95 -0.32 -12.63
CA LEU A 99 12.96 -1.09 -11.37
C LEU A 99 14.29 -1.81 -11.13
N ALA A 100 14.90 -2.39 -12.18
CA ALA A 100 16.22 -3.00 -12.06
C ALA A 100 17.32 -1.97 -11.73
N ALA A 101 17.21 -0.76 -12.28
CA ALA A 101 18.11 0.35 -11.93
C ALA A 101 17.91 0.80 -10.47
N ALA A 102 16.66 0.95 -10.02
CA ALA A 102 16.33 1.26 -8.63
C ALA A 102 16.87 0.20 -7.66
N ARG A 103 16.73 -1.08 -8.00
CA ARG A 103 17.31 -2.20 -7.26
C ARG A 103 18.81 -2.07 -7.11
N ALA A 104 19.52 -1.83 -8.21
CA ALA A 104 20.98 -1.71 -8.21
C ALA A 104 21.45 -0.47 -7.42
N GLN A 105 20.76 0.66 -7.56
CA GLN A 105 21.09 1.90 -6.89
C GLN A 105 20.92 1.81 -5.37
N ASN A 106 19.93 1.05 -4.90
CA ASN A 106 19.61 0.88 -3.47
C ASN A 106 20.16 -0.42 -2.89
N GLU A 107 21.02 -1.14 -3.63
CA GLU A 107 21.64 -2.40 -3.21
C GLU A 107 20.60 -3.46 -2.74
N LEU A 108 19.40 -3.45 -3.37
CA LEU A 108 18.34 -4.39 -3.00
C LEU A 108 18.63 -5.79 -3.56
N THR A 109 18.48 -6.82 -2.74
CA THR A 109 18.73 -8.22 -3.12
C THR A 109 17.44 -8.95 -3.50
N ASP A 110 16.60 -9.26 -2.52
CA ASP A 110 15.47 -10.18 -2.67
C ASP A 110 14.09 -9.50 -2.55
N LEU A 111 14.04 -8.19 -2.26
CA LEU A 111 12.78 -7.45 -2.15
C LEU A 111 12.03 -7.48 -3.49
N PRO A 112 10.80 -8.01 -3.56
CA PRO A 112 10.02 -8.00 -4.80
C PRO A 112 9.58 -6.57 -5.15
N LEU A 113 10.00 -6.06 -6.31
CA LEU A 113 9.54 -4.79 -6.85
C LEU A 113 8.48 -5.06 -7.93
N SER A 114 7.46 -4.20 -8.00
CA SER A 114 6.32 -4.40 -8.88
C SER A 114 5.91 -3.09 -9.58
N LEU A 115 5.16 -3.26 -10.66
CA LEU A 115 4.57 -2.22 -11.50
C LEU A 115 3.04 -2.19 -11.33
N GLY A 116 2.41 -1.04 -11.66
CA GLY A 116 0.97 -0.92 -11.78
C GLY A 116 0.26 -0.53 -10.48
N GLY A 117 0.95 0.13 -9.55
CA GLY A 117 0.41 0.51 -8.25
C GLY A 117 -0.57 1.68 -8.24
N LEU A 118 -0.66 2.50 -9.30
CA LEU A 118 -1.44 3.75 -9.27
C LEU A 118 -2.91 3.55 -8.89
N SER A 119 -3.59 2.56 -9.48
CA SER A 119 -5.00 2.28 -9.16
C SER A 119 -5.19 1.80 -7.72
N ALA A 120 -4.27 0.99 -7.21
CA ALA A 120 -4.30 0.51 -5.83
C ALA A 120 -4.01 1.64 -4.84
N PHE A 121 -3.04 2.51 -5.14
CA PHE A 121 -2.72 3.71 -4.36
C PHE A 121 -3.93 4.64 -4.20
N GLY A 122 -4.72 4.84 -5.28
CA GLY A 122 -5.90 5.70 -5.27
C GLY A 122 -6.97 5.30 -4.24
N GLN A 123 -6.94 4.08 -3.71
CA GLN A 123 -7.90 3.63 -2.68
C GLN A 123 -7.67 4.32 -1.33
N PHE A 124 -6.43 4.72 -1.03
CA PHE A 124 -6.05 5.23 0.29
C PHE A 124 -6.25 6.74 0.44
N GLY A 125 -6.55 7.46 -0.66
CA GLY A 125 -6.78 8.91 -0.63
C GLY A 125 -5.57 9.74 -0.20
N SER A 126 -4.41 9.11 -0.06
CA SER A 126 -3.15 9.82 0.20
C SER A 126 -2.77 10.69 -1.01
N ALA A 127 -2.18 11.84 -0.71
CA ALA A 127 -1.55 12.71 -1.70
C ALA A 127 -0.02 12.61 -1.65
N TYR A 128 0.52 11.74 -0.79
CA TYR A 128 1.95 11.65 -0.51
C TYR A 128 2.51 10.29 -0.91
N ILE A 129 3.74 10.30 -1.38
CA ILE A 129 4.57 9.13 -1.67
C ILE A 129 5.92 9.37 -0.99
N PRO A 130 6.52 8.35 -0.35
CA PRO A 130 6.02 6.98 -0.24
C PRO A 130 4.83 6.86 0.71
N LEU A 131 3.98 5.85 0.48
CA LEU A 131 2.90 5.46 1.38
C LEU A 131 3.11 4.00 1.80
N THR A 132 3.06 3.76 3.10
CA THR A 132 3.11 2.41 3.67
C THR A 132 1.78 2.05 4.31
N VAL A 133 1.20 0.92 3.90
CA VAL A 133 -0.04 0.37 4.46
C VAL A 133 0.21 -1.06 4.90
N VAL A 134 -0.33 -1.46 6.04
CA VAL A 134 -0.40 -2.88 6.42
C VAL A 134 -1.86 -3.33 6.41
N VAL A 135 -2.15 -4.34 5.60
CA VAL A 135 -3.47 -4.94 5.45
C VAL A 135 -3.54 -6.20 6.31
N ASN A 136 -4.55 -6.30 7.16
CA ASN A 136 -4.84 -7.47 7.99
C ASN A 136 -5.19 -8.69 7.13
N ALA A 137 -5.09 -9.90 7.70
CA ALA A 137 -5.47 -11.14 7.02
C ALA A 137 -6.95 -11.18 6.58
N ASP A 138 -7.84 -10.41 7.24
CA ASP A 138 -9.25 -10.28 6.85
C ASP A 138 -9.48 -9.27 5.71
N GLY A 139 -8.42 -8.62 5.20
CA GLY A 139 -8.48 -7.66 4.11
C GLY A 139 -8.77 -6.23 4.53
N THR A 140 -8.81 -5.93 5.84
CA THR A 140 -9.01 -4.55 6.32
C THR A 140 -7.68 -3.80 6.47
N SER A 141 -7.67 -2.48 6.29
CA SER A 141 -6.50 -1.64 6.58
C SER A 141 -6.22 -1.61 8.08
N GLY A 142 -5.02 -2.03 8.49
CA GLY A 142 -4.61 -2.08 9.89
C GLY A 142 -3.61 -0.99 10.29
N PHE A 143 -2.90 -0.41 9.34
CA PHE A 143 -1.93 0.65 9.55
C PHE A 143 -1.72 1.44 8.26
N GLU A 144 -1.57 2.75 8.36
CA GLU A 144 -1.23 3.64 7.23
C GLU A 144 -0.23 4.70 7.69
N PHE A 145 0.75 5.00 6.84
CA PHE A 145 1.74 6.04 7.08
C PHE A 145 2.18 6.71 5.78
N ASP A 146 2.00 8.01 5.72
CA ASP A 146 2.46 8.87 4.64
C ASP A 146 3.91 9.31 4.87
N GLY A 147 4.79 9.09 3.90
CA GLY A 147 6.19 9.47 3.93
C GLY A 147 7.15 8.33 4.27
N VAL A 148 8.40 8.67 4.48
CA VAL A 148 9.50 7.72 4.73
C VAL A 148 9.39 7.12 6.13
N LEU A 149 9.17 5.81 6.19
CA LEU A 149 9.12 5.07 7.45
C LEU A 149 10.47 4.39 7.72
N GLY A 150 11.20 4.88 8.71
CA GLY A 150 12.52 4.34 9.06
C GLY A 150 12.46 2.88 9.55
N ALA A 151 13.57 2.16 9.42
CA ALA A 151 13.66 0.73 9.70
C ALA A 151 13.14 0.32 11.09
N GLU A 152 13.52 1.07 12.14
CA GLU A 152 13.09 0.79 13.52
C GLU A 152 11.57 0.96 13.71
N ALA A 153 10.97 1.97 13.07
CA ALA A 153 9.54 2.19 13.13
C ALA A 153 8.77 1.09 12.38
N LEU A 154 9.25 0.72 11.18
CA LEU A 154 8.68 -0.35 10.38
C LEU A 154 8.75 -1.70 11.11
N GLU A 155 9.88 -2.00 11.75
CA GLU A 155 10.04 -3.21 12.58
C GLU A 155 9.04 -3.26 13.72
N ARG A 156 8.86 -2.15 14.46
CA ARG A 156 7.88 -2.08 15.56
C ARG A 156 6.46 -2.33 15.06
N VAL A 157 6.09 -1.75 13.92
CA VAL A 157 4.77 -1.95 13.31
C VAL A 157 4.57 -3.43 12.96
N LEU A 158 5.46 -4.02 12.16
CA LEU A 158 5.31 -5.39 11.68
C LEU A 158 5.35 -6.42 12.81
N ALA A 159 6.17 -6.20 13.84
CA ALA A 159 6.23 -7.07 15.01
C ALA A 159 4.88 -7.17 15.75
N VAL A 160 4.03 -6.16 15.70
CA VAL A 160 2.68 -6.20 16.27
C VAL A 160 1.79 -7.13 15.44
N PHE A 161 1.79 -6.99 14.11
CA PHE A 161 0.99 -7.82 13.20
C PHE A 161 1.37 -9.31 13.24
N VAL A 162 2.65 -9.63 13.46
CA VAL A 162 3.10 -11.03 13.59
C VAL A 162 2.64 -11.66 14.89
N ARG A 163 2.58 -10.88 16.00
CA ARG A 163 2.28 -11.40 17.36
C ARG A 163 0.79 -11.44 17.69
N THR A 164 -0.04 -10.72 16.95
CA THR A 164 -1.46 -10.55 17.25
C THR A 164 -2.29 -11.48 16.38
N ASP A 165 -3.17 -12.26 17.01
CA ASP A 165 -4.16 -13.07 16.32
C ASP A 165 -5.44 -12.21 16.13
N GLY A 166 -5.68 -11.74 14.91
CA GLY A 166 -6.86 -10.97 14.55
C GLY A 166 -6.55 -9.58 13.97
N PRO A 167 -7.56 -8.92 13.40
CA PRO A 167 -7.37 -7.64 12.73
C PRO A 167 -7.00 -6.54 13.71
N LEU A 168 -6.11 -5.65 13.26
CA LEU A 168 -5.62 -4.49 14.01
C LEU A 168 -6.03 -3.20 13.29
N ALA A 169 -6.29 -2.16 14.07
CA ALA A 169 -6.34 -0.78 13.59
C ALA A 169 -5.37 0.03 14.47
N MET A 170 -4.21 0.38 13.92
CA MET A 170 -3.19 1.15 14.62
C MET A 170 -3.33 2.62 14.22
N GLU A 171 -3.58 3.48 15.21
CA GLU A 171 -3.53 4.92 14.97
C GLU A 171 -2.17 5.32 14.37
N THR A 172 -2.21 6.20 13.37
CA THR A 172 -1.00 6.74 12.73
C THR A 172 -0.09 7.37 13.79
N VAL A 173 1.19 7.01 13.76
CA VAL A 173 2.21 7.68 14.58
C VAL A 173 2.25 9.15 14.15
N PRO A 174 2.03 10.12 15.05
CA PRO A 174 2.14 11.53 14.71
C PRO A 174 3.53 11.82 14.15
N GLN A 175 3.61 12.42 12.96
CA GLN A 175 4.87 12.99 12.48
C GLN A 175 5.27 14.09 13.46
N GLU A 176 6.38 13.90 14.18
CA GLU A 176 7.02 15.00 14.86
C GLU A 176 7.52 15.97 13.78
N ALA A 177 6.83 17.12 13.70
CA ALA A 177 7.23 18.21 12.82
C ALA A 177 8.66 18.64 13.18
N LYS A 178 9.57 18.46 12.23
CA LYS A 178 10.92 19.05 12.28
C LYS A 178 10.87 20.49 11.81
#